data_a0735f5839770b9a09b47d173d68ebf0
#
_entry.id   a0735f5839770b9a09b47d173d68ebf0
#
_cell.length_a   1.000
_cell.length_b   1.000
_cell.length_c   1.000
_cell.angle_alpha   90.00
_cell.angle_beta   90.00
_cell.angle_gamma   90.00
#
_symmetry.space_group_name_H-M   'P 1'
#
loop_
_entity.id
_entity.type
_entity.pdbx_description
1 polymer ?
#
loop_
_entity_poly.entity_id
_entity_poly.type
_entity_poly.pdbx_seq_one_letter_code
_entity_poly.pdbx_strand_id
1 'polypeptide(L)'
;MTETLSPDLCVLGAVAAGEAVAAGAQQMGAETVLIEKNRMGGDCLNTGCVPSKALLAAGKAAQLDRLAAKYGVGYAPPRVDFAAVNRHVHDVIAGIAPHDSVERFEGLGVRVVQAAGAFEDTRTLSADGVRVRPRRFVLATGSTAAVPPIPGIERTPYLTNETVFDLTERPEHLIVLGGGPIGTELGQAFAHLGAQVSIVEMASLLPRDDPDMVQVLRGQLRADGIDLYEGARVTGMAPEGNGVAVDIARDGQAERLRGSHLLIAAGRRSTLDGLGLEAAGIARGETG
;
A
#
# COMPACT_ATOMS: atom_id res chain seq x y z
N MET A 1 27.01 -26.92 -5.25
CA MET A 1 26.57 -27.16 -6.66
C MET A 1 25.34 -26.28 -6.88
N THR A 2 25.31 -25.51 -7.94
CA THR A 2 24.16 -24.65 -8.29
C THR A 2 23.06 -25.54 -8.87
N GLU A 3 21.88 -25.57 -8.27
CA GLU A 3 20.70 -26.26 -8.80
C GLU A 3 20.20 -25.53 -10.06
N THR A 4 19.81 -26.27 -11.11
CA THR A 4 19.22 -25.69 -12.30
C THR A 4 17.83 -26.27 -12.52
N LEU A 5 16.80 -25.42 -12.55
CA LEU A 5 15.41 -25.75 -12.82
C LEU A 5 15.02 -25.33 -14.24
N SER A 6 14.21 -26.12 -14.92
CA SER A 6 13.75 -25.83 -16.30
C SER A 6 12.21 -25.96 -16.40
N PRO A 7 11.44 -25.18 -15.64
CA PRO A 7 9.98 -25.26 -15.63
C PRO A 7 9.36 -24.64 -16.90
N ASP A 8 8.07 -24.83 -17.08
CA ASP A 8 7.32 -24.13 -18.12
C ASP A 8 7.23 -22.62 -17.81
N LEU A 9 7.03 -22.26 -16.52
CA LEU A 9 6.83 -20.89 -16.11
C LEU A 9 7.67 -20.55 -14.88
N CYS A 10 8.29 -19.37 -14.90
CA CYS A 10 8.90 -18.74 -13.73
C CYS A 10 8.20 -17.41 -13.45
N VAL A 11 7.62 -17.27 -12.26
CA VAL A 11 6.93 -16.07 -11.81
C VAL A 11 7.81 -15.35 -10.79
N LEU A 12 8.09 -14.07 -10.99
CA LEU A 12 8.81 -13.22 -10.05
C LEU A 12 7.82 -12.32 -9.32
N GLY A 13 7.71 -12.51 -8.01
CA GLY A 13 6.84 -11.78 -7.11
C GLY A 13 5.57 -12.56 -6.76
N ALA A 14 5.35 -12.76 -5.46
CA ALA A 14 4.17 -13.40 -4.87
C ALA A 14 3.18 -12.34 -4.33
N VAL A 15 2.85 -11.36 -5.16
CA VAL A 15 1.72 -10.46 -4.94
C VAL A 15 0.51 -11.08 -5.64
N ALA A 16 -0.69 -10.57 -5.41
CA ALA A 16 -1.94 -11.11 -5.94
C ALA A 16 -1.89 -11.56 -7.42
N ALA A 17 -1.22 -10.78 -8.30
CA ALA A 17 -1.06 -11.15 -9.71
C ALA A 17 -0.15 -12.38 -9.89
N GLY A 18 1.01 -12.40 -9.21
CA GLY A 18 1.97 -13.52 -9.32
C GLY A 18 1.42 -14.81 -8.74
N GLU A 19 0.76 -14.74 -7.61
CA GLU A 19 0.09 -15.89 -6.98
C GLU A 19 -1.03 -16.44 -7.85
N ALA A 20 -1.89 -15.57 -8.40
CA ALA A 20 -2.95 -15.99 -9.30
C ALA A 20 -2.41 -16.69 -10.56
N VAL A 21 -1.32 -16.15 -11.14
CA VAL A 21 -0.65 -16.76 -12.30
C VAL A 21 -0.02 -18.09 -11.92
N ALA A 22 0.71 -18.16 -10.81
CA ALA A 22 1.39 -19.39 -10.39
C ALA A 22 0.39 -20.52 -10.10
N ALA A 23 -0.66 -20.23 -9.33
CA ALA A 23 -1.72 -21.18 -9.03
C ALA A 23 -2.47 -21.62 -10.30
N GLY A 24 -2.86 -20.66 -11.15
CA GLY A 24 -3.57 -20.95 -12.39
C GLY A 24 -2.75 -21.79 -13.38
N ALA A 25 -1.48 -21.45 -13.56
CA ALA A 25 -0.58 -22.21 -14.44
C ALA A 25 -0.40 -23.67 -13.96
N GLN A 26 -0.18 -23.84 -12.67
CA GLN A 26 -0.04 -25.16 -12.07
C GLN A 26 -1.32 -26.00 -12.21
N GLN A 27 -2.49 -25.40 -12.00
CA GLN A 27 -3.78 -26.07 -12.21
C GLN A 27 -4.02 -26.47 -13.67
N MET A 28 -3.42 -25.76 -14.61
CA MET A 28 -3.44 -26.08 -16.04
C MET A 28 -2.37 -27.11 -16.43
N GLY A 29 -1.59 -27.63 -15.49
CA GLY A 29 -0.57 -28.66 -15.70
C GLY A 29 0.80 -28.11 -16.14
N ALA A 30 1.05 -26.79 -16.03
CA ALA A 30 2.34 -26.21 -16.33
C ALA A 30 3.25 -26.27 -15.09
N GLU A 31 4.44 -26.84 -15.22
CA GLU A 31 5.45 -26.81 -14.16
C GLU A 31 5.85 -25.36 -13.86
N THR A 32 5.67 -24.95 -12.59
CA THR A 32 5.78 -23.54 -12.20
C THR A 32 6.76 -23.33 -11.04
N VAL A 33 7.65 -22.35 -11.19
CA VAL A 33 8.50 -21.82 -10.13
C VAL A 33 8.04 -20.41 -9.79
N LEU A 34 7.82 -20.15 -8.49
CA LEU A 34 7.49 -18.85 -7.95
C LEU A 34 8.66 -18.33 -7.10
N ILE A 35 9.14 -17.14 -7.39
CA ILE A 35 10.24 -16.51 -6.66
C ILE A 35 9.73 -15.28 -5.92
N GLU A 36 9.90 -15.24 -4.60
CA GLU A 36 9.51 -14.11 -3.77
C GLU A 36 10.65 -13.71 -2.81
N LYS A 37 11.03 -12.44 -2.84
CA LYS A 37 12.12 -11.92 -2.01
C LYS A 37 11.71 -11.54 -0.59
N ASN A 38 10.40 -11.27 -0.37
CA ASN A 38 9.85 -10.79 0.89
C ASN A 38 8.79 -11.77 1.43
N ARG A 39 7.66 -11.24 1.87
CA ARG A 39 6.53 -12.01 2.38
C ARG A 39 5.59 -12.41 1.24
N MET A 40 5.14 -13.64 1.28
CA MET A 40 4.04 -14.12 0.43
C MET A 40 2.79 -13.23 0.64
N GLY A 41 1.90 -13.18 -0.36
CA GLY A 41 0.76 -12.26 -0.38
C GLY A 41 1.10 -10.82 -0.73
N GLY A 42 2.40 -10.47 -0.66
CA GLY A 42 2.95 -9.17 -1.04
C GLY A 42 2.24 -7.99 -0.38
N ASP A 43 2.11 -6.89 -1.14
CA ASP A 43 1.51 -5.64 -0.67
C ASP A 43 0.03 -5.82 -0.27
N CYS A 44 -0.76 -6.54 -1.07
CA CYS A 44 -2.19 -6.69 -0.82
C CYS A 44 -2.50 -7.30 0.55
N LEU A 45 -1.85 -8.40 0.90
CA LEU A 45 -2.05 -9.06 2.18
C LEU A 45 -1.44 -8.26 3.34
N ASN A 46 -0.20 -7.79 3.17
CA ASN A 46 0.60 -7.33 4.30
C ASN A 46 0.46 -5.83 4.59
N THR A 47 0.32 -4.98 3.56
CA THR A 47 0.40 -3.51 3.69
C THR A 47 -0.59 -2.76 2.77
N GLY A 48 -1.55 -3.45 2.20
CA GLY A 48 -2.50 -2.89 1.22
C GLY A 48 -3.95 -3.21 1.51
N CYS A 49 -4.56 -4.03 0.65
CA CYS A 49 -6.01 -4.27 0.64
C CYS A 49 -6.53 -4.83 1.96
N VAL A 50 -5.87 -5.84 2.51
CA VAL A 50 -6.34 -6.54 3.71
C VAL A 50 -6.31 -5.63 4.94
N PRO A 51 -5.14 -5.03 5.31
CA PRO A 51 -5.10 -4.16 6.48
C PRO A 51 -5.94 -2.89 6.31
N SER A 52 -6.01 -2.29 5.11
CA SER A 52 -6.82 -1.09 4.91
C SER A 52 -8.32 -1.38 5.06
N LYS A 53 -8.82 -2.52 4.56
CA LYS A 53 -10.24 -2.90 4.72
C LYS A 53 -10.58 -3.27 6.18
N ALA A 54 -9.65 -3.91 6.89
CA ALA A 54 -9.82 -4.16 8.32
C ALA A 54 -9.89 -2.85 9.13
N LEU A 55 -9.00 -1.88 8.81
CA LEU A 55 -9.00 -0.55 9.45
C LEU A 55 -10.28 0.23 9.11
N LEU A 56 -10.74 0.23 7.85
CA LEU A 56 -12.00 0.85 7.44
C LEU A 56 -13.21 0.22 8.14
N ALA A 57 -13.22 -1.10 8.32
CA ALA A 57 -14.30 -1.79 9.04
C ALA A 57 -14.37 -1.32 10.50
N ALA A 58 -13.22 -1.20 11.17
CA ALA A 58 -13.14 -0.64 12.52
C ALA A 58 -13.62 0.83 12.55
N GLY A 59 -13.17 1.66 11.59
CA GLY A 59 -13.61 3.04 11.44
C GLY A 59 -15.13 3.15 11.22
N LYS A 60 -15.70 2.28 10.37
CA LYS A 60 -17.14 2.23 10.14
C LYS A 60 -17.91 1.85 11.41
N ALA A 61 -17.41 0.91 12.19
CA ALA A 61 -18.01 0.53 13.46
C ALA A 61 -18.01 1.72 14.45
N ALA A 62 -16.94 2.54 14.46
CA ALA A 62 -16.84 3.74 15.26
C ALA A 62 -17.80 4.88 14.84
N GLN A 63 -18.46 4.78 13.69
CA GLN A 63 -19.47 5.77 13.21
C GLN A 63 -20.92 5.28 13.42
N LEU A 64 -21.13 4.18 14.13
CA LEU A 64 -22.46 3.58 14.28
C LEU A 64 -23.45 4.53 14.97
N ASP A 65 -23.01 5.35 15.92
CA ASP A 65 -23.80 6.35 16.61
C ASP A 65 -24.37 7.39 15.64
N ARG A 66 -23.54 7.93 14.73
CA ARG A 66 -23.95 8.89 13.70
C ARG A 66 -24.87 8.26 12.67
N LEU A 67 -24.58 7.02 12.24
CA LEU A 67 -25.40 6.30 11.28
C LEU A 67 -26.79 6.00 11.85
N ALA A 68 -26.85 5.51 13.09
CA ALA A 68 -28.09 5.13 13.74
C ALA A 68 -28.98 6.34 14.10
N ALA A 69 -28.37 7.49 14.37
CA ALA A 69 -29.10 8.73 14.68
C ALA A 69 -30.07 9.14 13.54
N LYS A 70 -29.72 8.85 12.28
CA LYS A 70 -30.58 9.10 11.12
C LYS A 70 -31.90 8.31 11.15
N TYR A 71 -31.94 7.22 11.92
CA TYR A 71 -33.10 6.35 12.10
C TYR A 71 -33.76 6.54 13.46
N GLY A 72 -33.36 7.57 14.21
CA GLY A 72 -33.89 7.84 15.55
C GLY A 72 -33.34 6.92 16.64
N VAL A 73 -32.25 6.19 16.38
CA VAL A 73 -31.59 5.31 17.35
C VAL A 73 -30.36 6.02 17.90
N GLY A 74 -30.32 6.22 19.22
CA GLY A 74 -29.21 6.87 19.90
C GLY A 74 -28.24 5.85 20.51
N TYR A 75 -26.94 6.05 20.28
CA TYR A 75 -25.85 5.38 20.97
C TYR A 75 -24.98 6.42 21.66
N ALA A 76 -24.29 6.01 22.72
CA ALA A 76 -23.23 6.84 23.30
C ALA A 76 -22.07 6.98 22.28
N PRO A 77 -21.35 8.11 22.30
CA PRO A 77 -20.15 8.27 21.47
C PRO A 77 -19.18 7.11 21.68
N PRO A 78 -18.55 6.59 20.62
CA PRO A 78 -17.69 5.44 20.70
C PRO A 78 -16.42 5.75 21.50
N ARG A 79 -15.97 4.78 22.30
CA ARG A 79 -14.64 4.79 22.89
C ARG A 79 -13.72 3.89 22.04
N VAL A 80 -12.77 4.49 21.32
CA VAL A 80 -11.84 3.76 20.47
C VAL A 80 -10.59 3.37 21.28
N ASP A 81 -10.34 2.08 21.43
CA ASP A 81 -9.04 1.52 21.83
C ASP A 81 -8.23 1.24 20.56
N PHE A 82 -7.35 2.17 20.20
CA PHE A 82 -6.60 2.09 18.94
C PHE A 82 -5.62 0.90 18.96
N ALA A 83 -5.05 0.53 20.10
CA ALA A 83 -4.22 -0.67 20.19
C ALA A 83 -5.02 -1.95 19.90
N ALA A 84 -6.29 -2.01 20.32
CA ALA A 84 -7.18 -3.11 19.95
C ALA A 84 -7.53 -3.09 18.45
N VAL A 85 -7.72 -1.92 17.85
CA VAL A 85 -7.91 -1.78 16.40
C VAL A 85 -6.68 -2.29 15.64
N ASN A 86 -5.48 -1.92 16.09
CA ASN A 86 -4.23 -2.42 15.48
C ASN A 86 -4.15 -3.95 15.57
N ARG A 87 -4.41 -4.54 16.76
CA ARG A 87 -4.45 -6.01 16.91
C ARG A 87 -5.46 -6.64 15.95
N HIS A 88 -6.67 -6.10 15.84
CA HIS A 88 -7.69 -6.59 14.90
C HIS A 88 -7.17 -6.61 13.44
N VAL A 89 -6.50 -5.54 13.00
CA VAL A 89 -5.91 -5.47 11.65
C VAL A 89 -4.90 -6.61 11.44
N HIS A 90 -4.01 -6.84 12.41
CA HIS A 90 -3.01 -7.90 12.33
C HIS A 90 -3.63 -9.31 12.44
N ASP A 91 -4.68 -9.49 13.23
CA ASP A 91 -5.41 -10.77 13.32
C ASP A 91 -6.10 -11.11 11.99
N VAL A 92 -6.65 -10.12 11.27
CA VAL A 92 -7.22 -10.30 9.93
C VAL A 92 -6.15 -10.70 8.93
N ILE A 93 -4.97 -10.04 8.94
CA ILE A 93 -3.82 -10.42 8.11
C ILE A 93 -3.42 -11.87 8.41
N ALA A 94 -3.23 -12.21 9.69
CA ALA A 94 -2.84 -13.56 10.11
C ALA A 94 -3.87 -14.63 9.72
N GLY A 95 -5.17 -14.30 9.77
CA GLY A 95 -6.25 -15.18 9.35
C GLY A 95 -6.27 -15.48 7.85
N ILE A 96 -5.80 -14.56 7.02
CA ILE A 96 -5.75 -14.71 5.56
C ILE A 96 -4.41 -15.30 5.09
N ALA A 97 -3.30 -15.01 5.80
CA ALA A 97 -1.95 -15.41 5.42
C ALA A 97 -1.78 -16.91 5.02
N PRO A 98 -2.47 -17.89 5.63
CA PRO A 98 -2.38 -19.27 5.18
C PRO A 98 -2.81 -19.50 3.73
N HIS A 99 -3.67 -18.64 3.18
CA HIS A 99 -4.11 -18.73 1.78
C HIS A 99 -3.04 -18.24 0.78
N ASP A 100 -2.07 -17.48 1.25
CA ASP A 100 -0.99 -16.93 0.44
C ASP A 100 0.37 -17.49 0.92
N SER A 101 0.39 -18.64 1.61
CA SER A 101 1.59 -19.19 2.22
C SER A 101 2.42 -20.05 1.25
N VAL A 102 3.69 -20.22 1.55
CA VAL A 102 4.61 -21.13 0.84
C VAL A 102 4.04 -22.54 0.83
N GLU A 103 3.59 -23.02 1.99
CA GLU A 103 3.06 -24.39 2.16
C GLU A 103 1.85 -24.63 1.26
N ARG A 104 0.98 -23.64 1.09
CA ARG A 104 -0.15 -23.75 0.17
C ARG A 104 0.30 -23.89 -1.27
N PHE A 105 1.23 -23.02 -1.72
CA PHE A 105 1.71 -23.06 -3.11
C PHE A 105 2.50 -24.32 -3.40
N GLU A 106 3.33 -24.80 -2.46
CA GLU A 106 4.01 -26.09 -2.58
C GLU A 106 3.01 -27.26 -2.58
N GLY A 107 1.95 -27.18 -1.77
CA GLY A 107 0.84 -28.14 -1.79
C GLY A 107 0.07 -28.18 -3.11
N LEU A 108 0.07 -27.09 -3.89
CA LEU A 108 -0.45 -27.04 -5.26
C LEU A 108 0.54 -27.61 -6.29
N GLY A 109 1.79 -27.88 -5.91
CA GLY A 109 2.86 -28.36 -6.78
C GLY A 109 3.75 -27.25 -7.35
N VAL A 110 3.58 -25.98 -6.94
CA VAL A 110 4.46 -24.87 -7.32
C VAL A 110 5.75 -24.97 -6.51
N ARG A 111 6.90 -24.90 -7.16
CA ARG A 111 8.19 -24.75 -6.47
C ARG A 111 8.36 -23.31 -6.02
N VAL A 112 8.38 -23.03 -4.73
CA VAL A 112 8.62 -21.68 -4.18
C VAL A 112 10.10 -21.50 -3.83
N VAL A 113 10.68 -20.35 -4.23
CA VAL A 113 12.03 -19.92 -3.87
C VAL A 113 11.92 -18.58 -3.17
N GLN A 114 12.18 -18.57 -1.86
CA GLN A 114 12.15 -17.35 -1.05
C GLN A 114 13.51 -16.64 -1.13
N ALA A 115 13.72 -15.88 -2.20
CA ALA A 115 14.94 -15.13 -2.45
C ALA A 115 14.73 -14.00 -3.45
N ALA A 116 15.66 -13.05 -3.48
CA ALA A 116 15.73 -12.06 -4.55
C ALA A 116 16.20 -12.73 -5.85
N GLY A 117 15.38 -12.61 -6.90
CA GLY A 117 15.71 -13.11 -8.23
C GLY A 117 16.28 -12.02 -9.14
N ALA A 118 17.32 -12.33 -9.92
CA ALA A 118 17.87 -11.44 -10.92
C ALA A 118 18.22 -12.21 -12.22
N PHE A 119 17.98 -11.59 -13.38
CA PHE A 119 18.37 -12.14 -14.65
C PHE A 119 19.89 -12.13 -14.81
N GLU A 120 20.46 -13.26 -15.20
CA GLU A 120 21.85 -13.39 -15.64
C GLU A 120 21.97 -13.14 -17.15
N ASP A 121 20.96 -13.52 -17.91
CA ASP A 121 20.84 -13.36 -19.36
C ASP A 121 19.36 -13.40 -19.79
N THR A 122 19.08 -13.43 -21.10
CA THR A 122 17.72 -13.45 -21.67
C THR A 122 16.90 -14.70 -21.35
N ARG A 123 17.50 -15.75 -20.76
CA ARG A 123 16.87 -17.06 -20.54
C ARG A 123 17.12 -17.62 -19.15
N THR A 124 18.00 -17.00 -18.38
CA THR A 124 18.42 -17.50 -17.08
C THR A 124 18.18 -16.45 -16.01
N LEU A 125 17.51 -16.86 -14.96
CA LEU A 125 17.35 -16.08 -13.73
C LEU A 125 17.99 -16.83 -12.58
N SER A 126 18.72 -16.14 -11.69
CA SER A 126 19.31 -16.70 -10.48
C SER A 126 18.60 -16.17 -9.24
N ALA A 127 18.43 -17.04 -8.24
CA ALA A 127 17.90 -16.72 -6.93
C ALA A 127 18.52 -17.70 -5.90
N ASP A 128 19.31 -17.20 -4.96
CA ASP A 128 19.91 -17.95 -3.84
C ASP A 128 20.52 -19.32 -4.24
N GLY A 129 21.43 -19.33 -5.22
CA GLY A 129 22.09 -20.55 -5.68
C GLY A 129 21.26 -21.46 -6.58
N VAL A 130 20.01 -21.08 -6.87
CA VAL A 130 19.16 -21.74 -7.86
C VAL A 130 19.19 -20.94 -9.16
N ARG A 131 19.39 -21.60 -10.28
CA ARG A 131 19.21 -21.05 -11.63
C ARG A 131 17.92 -21.56 -12.24
N VAL A 132 17.11 -20.66 -12.75
CA VAL A 132 15.82 -21.02 -13.38
C VAL A 132 15.86 -20.64 -14.85
N ARG A 133 15.62 -21.63 -15.73
CA ARG A 133 15.57 -21.49 -17.20
C ARG A 133 14.23 -21.95 -17.73
N PRO A 134 13.17 -21.15 -17.54
CA PRO A 134 11.81 -21.52 -17.95
C PRO A 134 11.58 -21.31 -19.44
N ARG A 135 10.44 -21.79 -19.92
CA ARG A 135 9.95 -21.43 -21.26
C ARG A 135 9.45 -19.97 -21.32
N ARG A 136 8.90 -19.46 -20.21
CA ARG A 136 8.41 -18.07 -20.09
C ARG A 136 8.66 -17.53 -18.70
N PHE A 137 8.87 -16.21 -18.61
CA PHE A 137 8.90 -15.46 -17.38
C PHE A 137 7.65 -14.59 -17.22
N VAL A 138 7.18 -14.42 -16.00
CA VAL A 138 6.17 -13.43 -15.62
C VAL A 138 6.77 -12.53 -14.55
N LEU A 139 6.83 -11.24 -14.83
CA LEU A 139 7.25 -10.21 -13.88
C LEU A 139 6.02 -9.68 -13.16
N ALA A 140 5.86 -10.07 -11.89
CA ALA A 140 4.77 -9.66 -11.01
C ALA A 140 5.35 -9.04 -9.72
N THR A 141 6.39 -8.24 -9.86
CA THR A 141 7.20 -7.69 -8.76
C THR A 141 6.54 -6.55 -7.98
N GLY A 142 5.33 -6.18 -8.38
CA GLY A 142 4.53 -5.17 -7.69
C GLY A 142 5.11 -3.76 -7.77
N SER A 143 4.75 -2.97 -6.79
CA SER A 143 5.17 -1.57 -6.67
C SER A 143 5.34 -1.20 -5.20
N THR A 144 6.04 -0.10 -4.93
CA THR A 144 6.23 0.49 -3.60
C THR A 144 5.76 1.94 -3.58
N ALA A 145 5.60 2.52 -2.41
CA ALA A 145 5.22 3.92 -2.27
C ALA A 145 6.23 4.84 -2.98
N ALA A 146 5.72 5.78 -3.76
CA ALA A 146 6.54 6.84 -4.34
C ALA A 146 6.68 7.98 -3.32
N VAL A 147 7.91 8.23 -2.89
CA VAL A 147 8.23 9.36 -2.01
C VAL A 147 8.75 10.50 -2.88
N PRO A 148 7.98 11.61 -3.01
CA PRO A 148 8.40 12.73 -3.86
C PRO A 148 9.60 13.48 -3.25
N PRO A 149 10.48 14.04 -4.07
CA PRO A 149 11.65 14.78 -3.61
C PRO A 149 11.25 16.19 -3.10
N ILE A 150 10.62 16.26 -1.95
CA ILE A 150 10.19 17.50 -1.30
C ILE A 150 11.29 17.98 -0.36
N PRO A 151 11.64 19.29 -0.34
CA PRO A 151 12.63 19.82 0.58
C PRO A 151 12.33 19.48 2.05
N GLY A 152 13.29 18.84 2.73
CA GLY A 152 13.20 18.44 4.13
C GLY A 152 12.66 17.03 4.39
N ILE A 153 12.22 16.30 3.34
CA ILE A 153 11.67 14.94 3.49
C ILE A 153 12.67 13.96 4.13
N GLU A 154 13.93 14.10 3.81
CA GLU A 154 15.02 13.24 4.30
C GLU A 154 15.26 13.32 5.82
N ARG A 155 14.73 14.39 6.46
CA ARG A 155 14.86 14.62 7.92
C ARG A 155 13.54 14.53 8.65
N THR A 156 12.43 14.47 7.92
CA THR A 156 11.08 14.47 8.47
C THR A 156 10.59 13.03 8.62
N PRO A 157 10.17 12.59 9.81
CA PRO A 157 9.58 11.26 9.95
C PRO A 157 8.26 11.20 9.18
N TYR A 158 8.10 10.14 8.40
CA TYR A 158 6.88 9.89 7.66
C TYR A 158 6.52 8.41 7.64
N LEU A 159 5.25 8.16 7.39
CA LEU A 159 4.66 6.85 7.15
C LEU A 159 4.37 6.68 5.67
N THR A 160 4.35 5.45 5.22
CA THR A 160 3.77 5.02 3.95
C THR A 160 2.69 3.97 4.20
N ASN A 161 2.06 3.45 3.16
CA ASN A 161 1.18 2.29 3.30
C ASN A 161 1.90 1.06 3.89
N GLU A 162 3.22 1.00 3.78
CA GLU A 162 4.02 -0.11 4.30
C GLU A 162 4.20 -0.05 5.83
N THR A 163 4.07 1.13 6.44
CA THR A 163 4.38 1.34 7.88
C THR A 163 3.21 1.89 8.69
N VAL A 164 2.15 2.40 8.06
CA VAL A 164 1.02 3.03 8.75
C VAL A 164 0.22 2.03 9.61
N PHE A 165 0.22 0.77 9.23
CA PHE A 165 -0.48 -0.29 9.97
C PHE A 165 0.27 -0.79 11.21
N ASP A 166 1.52 -0.36 11.41
CA ASP A 166 2.32 -0.66 12.61
C ASP A 166 2.02 0.30 13.77
N LEU A 167 1.23 1.35 13.52
CA LEU A 167 0.84 2.29 14.56
C LEU A 167 -0.02 1.61 15.63
N THR A 168 0.44 1.67 16.88
CA THR A 168 -0.29 1.17 18.06
C THR A 168 -1.03 2.28 18.81
N GLU A 169 -0.72 3.54 18.52
CA GLU A 169 -1.38 4.72 19.07
C GLU A 169 -2.03 5.51 17.94
N ARG A 170 -3.20 6.05 18.21
CA ARG A 170 -3.92 6.88 17.25
C ARG A 170 -3.20 8.22 17.06
N PRO A 171 -2.89 8.63 15.81
CA PRO A 171 -2.42 9.98 15.56
C PRO A 171 -3.39 11.03 16.14
N GLU A 172 -2.86 12.08 16.75
CA GLU A 172 -3.68 13.23 17.14
C GLU A 172 -4.13 13.97 15.87
N HIS A 173 -3.17 14.29 14.98
CA HIS A 173 -3.42 14.89 13.69
C HIS A 173 -2.55 14.21 12.63
N LEU A 174 -3.19 13.56 11.66
CA LEU A 174 -2.55 12.91 10.51
C LEU A 174 -2.61 13.85 9.29
N ILE A 175 -1.45 14.27 8.80
CA ILE A 175 -1.34 14.95 7.51
C ILE A 175 -1.09 13.88 6.45
N VAL A 176 -1.93 13.84 5.41
CA VAL A 176 -1.83 12.89 4.29
C VAL A 176 -1.41 13.65 3.04
N LEU A 177 -0.28 13.28 2.44
CA LEU A 177 0.14 13.81 1.15
C LEU A 177 -0.30 12.86 0.03
N GLY A 178 -1.25 13.33 -0.76
CA GLY A 178 -1.88 12.63 -1.87
C GLY A 178 -3.35 12.34 -1.64
N GLY A 179 -4.19 12.83 -2.54
CA GLY A 179 -5.64 12.65 -2.57
C GLY A 179 -6.09 11.52 -3.48
N GLY A 180 -5.22 10.55 -3.77
CA GLY A 180 -5.55 9.33 -4.50
C GLY A 180 -6.26 8.28 -3.62
N PRO A 181 -6.56 7.07 -4.14
CA PRO A 181 -7.30 6.03 -3.41
C PRO A 181 -6.72 5.71 -2.02
N ILE A 182 -5.40 5.55 -1.91
CA ILE A 182 -4.74 5.21 -0.63
C ILE A 182 -4.92 6.35 0.39
N GLY A 183 -4.67 7.59 -0.04
CA GLY A 183 -4.74 8.75 0.86
C GLY A 183 -6.16 9.03 1.34
N THR A 184 -7.15 8.94 0.46
CA THR A 184 -8.57 9.15 0.82
C THR A 184 -9.10 8.02 1.70
N GLU A 185 -8.77 6.77 1.39
CA GLU A 185 -9.20 5.60 2.13
C GLU A 185 -8.63 5.57 3.55
N LEU A 186 -7.32 5.72 3.69
CA LEU A 186 -6.67 5.74 5.00
C LEU A 186 -7.02 7.01 5.79
N GLY A 187 -7.05 8.17 5.12
CA GLY A 187 -7.47 9.42 5.77
C GLY A 187 -8.86 9.31 6.38
N GLN A 188 -9.83 8.76 5.64
CA GLN A 188 -11.19 8.55 6.16
C GLN A 188 -11.22 7.54 7.30
N ALA A 189 -10.47 6.43 7.20
CA ALA A 189 -10.41 5.43 8.27
C ALA A 189 -9.89 6.04 9.58
N PHE A 190 -8.79 6.80 9.54
CA PHE A 190 -8.23 7.48 10.71
C PHE A 190 -9.17 8.55 11.27
N ALA A 191 -9.84 9.33 10.41
CA ALA A 191 -10.84 10.32 10.84
C ALA A 191 -12.01 9.65 11.58
N HIS A 192 -12.51 8.54 11.07
CA HIS A 192 -13.57 7.76 11.71
C HIS A 192 -13.14 7.18 13.07
N LEU A 193 -11.86 6.86 13.24
CA LEU A 193 -11.27 6.41 14.50
C LEU A 193 -10.93 7.59 15.45
N GLY A 194 -11.23 8.82 15.06
CA GLY A 194 -11.15 10.01 15.88
C GLY A 194 -9.83 10.79 15.77
N ALA A 195 -9.00 10.55 14.76
CA ALA A 195 -7.88 11.43 14.43
C ALA A 195 -8.38 12.70 13.73
N GLN A 196 -7.72 13.84 13.96
CA GLN A 196 -7.81 14.95 13.01
C GLN A 196 -7.06 14.56 11.73
N VAL A 197 -7.61 14.89 10.56
CA VAL A 197 -6.99 14.53 9.27
C VAL A 197 -7.00 15.71 8.32
N SER A 198 -5.84 15.98 7.71
CA SER A 198 -5.68 16.93 6.61
C SER A 198 -5.15 16.19 5.38
N ILE A 199 -5.87 16.23 4.28
CA ILE A 199 -5.42 15.65 3.00
C ILE A 199 -4.94 16.78 2.09
N VAL A 200 -3.67 16.73 1.67
CA VAL A 200 -3.05 17.70 0.77
C VAL A 200 -2.87 17.04 -0.60
N GLU A 201 -3.50 17.62 -1.61
CA GLU A 201 -3.45 17.15 -2.99
C GLU A 201 -3.10 18.28 -3.94
N MET A 202 -2.08 18.07 -4.79
CA MET A 202 -1.57 19.08 -5.72
C MET A 202 -2.58 19.41 -6.84
N ALA A 203 -3.37 18.42 -7.23
CA ALA A 203 -4.44 18.57 -8.22
C ALA A 203 -5.83 18.52 -7.55
N SER A 204 -6.73 17.71 -8.05
CA SER A 204 -8.00 17.38 -7.43
C SER A 204 -7.94 15.99 -6.79
N LEU A 205 -8.84 15.72 -5.85
CA LEU A 205 -9.04 14.36 -5.34
C LEU A 205 -9.38 13.41 -6.49
N LEU A 206 -8.78 12.19 -6.47
CA LEU A 206 -9.08 11.11 -7.39
C LEU A 206 -9.20 11.56 -8.86
N PRO A 207 -8.15 12.17 -9.45
CA PRO A 207 -8.27 12.87 -10.74
C PRO A 207 -8.53 11.94 -11.95
N ARG A 208 -8.51 10.62 -11.74
CA ARG A 208 -8.78 9.61 -12.78
C ARG A 208 -10.18 9.01 -12.69
N ASP A 209 -10.93 9.36 -11.64
CA ASP A 209 -12.26 8.85 -11.38
C ASP A 209 -13.34 9.80 -11.91
N ASP A 210 -14.58 9.32 -12.01
CA ASP A 210 -15.72 10.10 -12.45
C ASP A 210 -15.94 11.32 -11.55
N PRO A 211 -15.95 12.56 -12.09
CA PRO A 211 -16.06 13.79 -11.31
C PRO A 211 -17.30 13.87 -10.43
N ASP A 212 -18.45 13.34 -10.88
CA ASP A 212 -19.69 13.37 -10.12
C ASP A 212 -19.59 12.46 -8.89
N MET A 213 -18.97 11.28 -9.04
CA MET A 213 -18.70 10.37 -7.92
C MET A 213 -17.69 10.98 -6.94
N VAL A 214 -16.64 11.61 -7.46
CA VAL A 214 -15.65 12.32 -6.63
C VAL A 214 -16.29 13.47 -5.85
N GLN A 215 -17.25 14.19 -6.44
CA GLN A 215 -17.98 15.26 -5.75
C GLN A 215 -18.77 14.73 -4.55
N VAL A 216 -19.43 13.57 -4.69
CA VAL A 216 -20.15 12.91 -3.58
C VAL A 216 -19.16 12.53 -2.47
N LEU A 217 -18.03 11.90 -2.83
CA LEU A 217 -17.01 11.54 -1.86
C LEU A 217 -16.41 12.76 -1.15
N ARG A 218 -16.10 13.82 -1.90
CA ARG A 218 -15.59 15.09 -1.35
C ARG A 218 -16.55 15.67 -0.29
N GLY A 219 -17.83 15.66 -0.58
CA GLY A 219 -18.87 16.07 0.37
C GLY A 219 -18.85 15.22 1.64
N GLN A 220 -18.71 13.91 1.50
CA GLN A 220 -18.67 12.98 2.62
C GLN A 220 -17.37 13.16 3.46
N LEU A 221 -16.21 13.28 2.83
CA LEU A 221 -14.94 13.49 3.55
C LEU A 221 -14.98 14.76 4.41
N ARG A 222 -15.55 15.85 3.88
CA ARG A 222 -15.77 17.09 4.65
C ARG A 222 -16.77 16.90 5.79
N ALA A 223 -17.83 16.16 5.56
CA ALA A 223 -18.82 15.83 6.59
C ALA A 223 -18.24 14.95 7.71
N ASP A 224 -17.23 14.15 7.38
CA ASP A 224 -16.45 13.36 8.34
C ASP A 224 -15.40 14.19 9.10
N GLY A 225 -15.30 15.50 8.80
CA GLY A 225 -14.39 16.44 9.48
C GLY A 225 -12.96 16.44 8.92
N ILE A 226 -12.77 15.98 7.70
CA ILE A 226 -11.46 15.99 7.04
C ILE A 226 -11.22 17.32 6.34
N ASP A 227 -10.07 17.94 6.63
CA ASP A 227 -9.62 19.15 5.96
C ASP A 227 -9.01 18.78 4.58
N LEU A 228 -9.60 19.30 3.50
CA LEU A 228 -9.17 19.02 2.13
C LEU A 228 -8.46 20.21 1.52
N TYR A 229 -7.17 20.07 1.23
CA TYR A 229 -6.31 21.04 0.56
C TYR A 229 -6.04 20.61 -0.88
N GLU A 230 -7.03 20.77 -1.76
CA GLU A 230 -6.90 20.53 -3.21
C GLU A 230 -6.25 21.74 -3.90
N GLY A 231 -5.49 21.53 -4.97
CA GLY A 231 -4.69 22.55 -5.63
C GLY A 231 -3.53 23.05 -4.78
N ALA A 232 -3.14 22.31 -3.75
CA ALA A 232 -2.13 22.70 -2.78
C ALA A 232 -0.80 22.00 -3.06
N ARG A 233 0.24 22.74 -3.41
CA ARG A 233 1.58 22.22 -3.62
C ARG A 233 2.37 22.25 -2.31
N VAL A 234 2.92 21.10 -1.90
CA VAL A 234 3.87 21.08 -0.78
C VAL A 234 5.19 21.71 -1.21
N THR A 235 5.67 22.69 -0.45
CA THR A 235 6.90 23.45 -0.72
C THR A 235 8.06 23.06 0.18
N GLY A 236 7.77 22.44 1.32
CA GLY A 236 8.77 21.95 2.26
C GLY A 236 8.14 21.23 3.43
N MET A 237 8.98 20.57 4.20
CA MET A 237 8.57 19.92 5.46
C MET A 237 9.74 19.84 6.43
N ALA A 238 9.42 19.71 7.70
CA ALA A 238 10.41 19.60 8.76
C ALA A 238 9.84 18.86 9.97
N PRO A 239 10.69 18.21 10.79
CA PRO A 239 10.29 17.80 12.13
C PRO A 239 9.96 19.05 12.96
N GLU A 240 8.89 19.02 13.74
CA GLU A 240 8.50 20.10 14.65
C GLU A 240 8.00 19.54 15.97
N GLY A 241 8.73 19.77 17.06
CA GLY A 241 8.45 19.13 18.35
C GLY A 241 8.49 17.61 18.27
N ASN A 242 7.43 16.95 18.72
CA ASN A 242 7.25 15.49 18.56
C ASN A 242 6.49 15.10 17.29
N GLY A 243 6.23 16.05 16.40
CA GLY A 243 5.49 15.83 15.16
C GLY A 243 6.18 16.39 13.94
N VAL A 244 5.39 16.86 13.00
CA VAL A 244 5.84 17.33 11.69
C VAL A 244 5.15 18.63 11.32
N ALA A 245 5.85 19.47 10.57
CA ALA A 245 5.30 20.62 9.88
C ALA A 245 5.42 20.42 8.36
N VAL A 246 4.37 20.79 7.64
CA VAL A 246 4.29 20.74 6.19
C VAL A 246 3.92 22.13 5.66
N ASP A 247 4.79 22.71 4.86
CA ASP A 247 4.55 23.99 4.21
C ASP A 247 3.87 23.76 2.86
N ILE A 248 2.72 24.39 2.67
CA ILE A 248 1.95 24.30 1.43
C ILE A 248 1.77 25.66 0.79
N ALA A 249 1.61 25.69 -0.53
CA ALA A 249 1.24 26.89 -1.29
C ALA A 249 -0.02 26.58 -2.11
N ARG A 250 -1.06 27.37 -1.92
CA ARG A 250 -2.34 27.29 -2.63
C ARG A 250 -2.86 28.69 -2.96
N ASP A 251 -3.30 28.90 -4.18
CA ASP A 251 -3.86 30.22 -4.63
C ASP A 251 -2.93 31.41 -4.35
N GLY A 252 -1.60 31.19 -4.43
CA GLY A 252 -0.60 32.21 -4.15
C GLY A 252 -0.34 32.48 -2.66
N GLN A 253 -1.04 31.80 -1.77
CA GLN A 253 -0.86 31.90 -0.32
C GLN A 253 -0.03 30.72 0.20
N ALA A 254 0.85 31.03 1.17
CA ALA A 254 1.61 30.02 1.89
C ALA A 254 0.93 29.73 3.23
N GLU A 255 0.81 28.45 3.56
CA GLU A 255 0.24 27.97 4.82
C GLU A 255 1.15 26.89 5.41
N ARG A 256 1.23 26.82 6.73
CA ARG A 256 1.96 25.75 7.44
C ARG A 256 0.99 24.89 8.23
N LEU A 257 0.91 23.63 7.85
CA LEU A 257 0.17 22.61 8.58
C LEU A 257 1.08 21.96 9.63
N ARG A 258 0.52 21.68 10.82
CA ARG A 258 1.20 20.97 11.90
C ARG A 258 0.43 19.71 12.22
N GLY A 259 1.13 18.58 12.32
CA GLY A 259 0.53 17.31 12.64
C GLY A 259 1.43 16.45 13.53
N SER A 260 0.83 15.48 14.20
CA SER A 260 1.59 14.48 14.94
C SER A 260 2.27 13.47 14.01
N HIS A 261 1.65 13.19 12.85
CA HIS A 261 2.14 12.19 11.88
C HIS A 261 1.93 12.68 10.44
N LEU A 262 2.80 12.19 9.55
CA LEU A 262 2.75 12.44 8.12
C LEU A 262 2.64 11.11 7.38
N LEU A 263 1.64 10.95 6.51
CA LEU A 263 1.48 9.82 5.61
C LEU A 263 1.75 10.24 4.17
N ILE A 264 2.71 9.62 3.51
CA ILE A 264 2.99 9.80 2.09
C ILE A 264 2.18 8.79 1.27
N ALA A 265 1.20 9.31 0.53
CA ALA A 265 0.32 8.56 -0.37
C ALA A 265 0.32 9.17 -1.78
N ALA A 266 1.46 9.74 -2.21
CA ALA A 266 1.62 10.56 -3.41
C ALA A 266 1.89 9.77 -4.69
N GLY A 267 1.55 8.49 -4.72
CA GLY A 267 1.69 7.60 -5.86
C GLY A 267 2.49 6.34 -5.56
N ARG A 268 2.74 5.56 -6.60
CA ARG A 268 3.48 4.29 -6.52
C ARG A 268 4.48 4.20 -7.68
N ARG A 269 5.59 3.51 -7.47
CA ARG A 269 6.57 3.19 -8.50
C ARG A 269 6.73 1.68 -8.62
N SER A 270 6.91 1.18 -9.82
CA SER A 270 7.14 -0.25 -10.11
C SER A 270 8.44 -0.73 -9.46
N THR A 271 8.44 -1.92 -8.86
CA THR A 271 9.61 -2.52 -8.22
C THR A 271 10.43 -3.28 -9.27
N LEU A 272 11.31 -2.58 -9.97
CA LEU A 272 12.12 -3.12 -11.08
C LEU A 272 13.63 -3.12 -10.79
N ASP A 273 14.05 -2.49 -9.71
CA ASP A 273 15.46 -2.36 -9.38
C ASP A 273 16.02 -3.70 -8.89
N GLY A 274 17.26 -4.01 -9.31
CA GLY A 274 17.95 -5.24 -8.93
C GLY A 274 17.52 -6.50 -9.68
N LEU A 275 16.58 -6.40 -10.63
CA LEU A 275 16.10 -7.55 -11.41
C LEU A 275 17.04 -7.96 -12.56
N GLY A 276 18.05 -7.15 -12.90
CA GLY A 276 18.94 -7.44 -14.03
C GLY A 276 18.25 -7.37 -15.40
N LEU A 277 17.26 -6.46 -15.56
CA LEU A 277 16.44 -6.37 -16.77
C LEU A 277 17.26 -6.09 -18.03
N GLU A 278 18.36 -5.35 -17.93
CA GLU A 278 19.28 -5.07 -19.03
C GLU A 278 19.93 -6.36 -19.54
N ALA A 279 20.33 -7.29 -18.64
CA ALA A 279 20.88 -8.59 -19.01
C ALA A 279 19.84 -9.46 -19.73
N ALA A 280 18.56 -9.28 -19.39
CA ALA A 280 17.44 -9.94 -20.04
C ALA A 280 17.04 -9.30 -21.38
N GLY A 281 17.62 -8.14 -21.74
CA GLY A 281 17.22 -7.37 -22.92
C GLY A 281 15.83 -6.71 -22.79
N ILE A 282 15.37 -6.49 -21.56
CA ILE A 282 14.05 -5.90 -21.27
C ILE A 282 14.25 -4.38 -21.12
N ALA A 283 13.61 -3.62 -22.01
CA ALA A 283 13.59 -2.17 -21.91
C ALA A 283 12.58 -1.70 -20.86
N ARG A 284 12.94 -0.65 -20.12
CA ARG A 284 12.03 0.03 -19.18
C ARG A 284 11.36 1.20 -19.87
N GLY A 285 10.06 1.38 -19.60
CA GLY A 285 9.35 2.59 -19.97
C GLY A 285 9.61 3.73 -18.96
N GLU A 286 9.00 4.89 -19.20
CA GLU A 286 9.09 6.05 -18.29
C GLU A 286 8.42 5.78 -16.93
N THR A 287 7.45 4.92 -16.88
CA THR A 287 6.69 4.55 -15.68
C THR A 287 7.04 3.17 -15.10
N GLY A 288 8.01 2.49 -15.70
CA GLY A 288 8.43 1.14 -15.35
C GLY A 288 8.20 0.11 -16.43
#